data_f47cfed9b5d615d2469961b2bb6f4af1
#
_entry.id   f47cfed9b5d615d2469961b2bb6f4af1
#
_cell.length_a   1.000
_cell.length_b   1.000
_cell.length_c   1.000
_cell.angle_alpha   90.00
_cell.angle_beta   90.00
_cell.angle_gamma   90.00
#
_symmetry.space_group_name_H-M   'P 1'
#
loop_
_entity.id
_entity.type
_entity.pdbx_description
1 polymer ?
#
loop_
_entity_poly.entity_id
_entity_poly.type
_entity_poly.pdbx_seq_one_letter_code
_entity_poly.pdbx_strand_id
1 'polypeptide(L)'
;MPSYKRYLVSFFIISFFASCSLKEQTITEEKKVKEFTQVESKPFDFEDYYVMYALEMENIRMYETARDIYLKLFENTNKYEYLAQYTTIATQFQDYEAVKEQIEKYLLPNIKEEELLIRLYGFALLRLEDYDKALEEALKLTNLYKSSINYELLGAIYASKGEFNNSYSALQEALKYEASVTVMQTITSLEFFNLNKKEEAIKNLKYYLPKSEYNLNIALQLLAFYDSLGQKDNIKNLLKDMFLYYKNSEDALQLNKTVGFMFQNFEVNELILFLEQNNIEDDLLLELYKRTNQIQKAYELLDKLYKSSSNIDYLGQQAIIEFELAEDKKNSLNSVIKKFDTTLETSTNPIYQNYLAYLLIDYDIDINKGLILVKKALEQDPTNIAFIDTLAWGEYKIKNCKESFKNMKQIVDEIGLEDEEIKFHWEKIKECKK
;
A
#
# COMPACT_ATOMS: atom_id res chain seq x y z
N MET A 1 17.97 -28.12 -1.14
CA MET A 1 17.89 -26.78 -0.56
C MET A 1 19.14 -25.93 -0.84
N PRO A 2 19.51 -25.64 -2.08
CA PRO A 2 20.60 -24.70 -2.37
C PRO A 2 20.16 -23.44 -3.15
N SER A 3 18.86 -23.22 -3.45
CA SER A 3 18.44 -22.12 -4.33
C SER A 3 18.03 -20.81 -3.62
N TYR A 4 17.76 -20.84 -2.33
CA TYR A 4 17.31 -19.67 -1.57
C TYR A 4 18.41 -18.60 -1.34
N LYS A 5 19.69 -19.01 -1.25
CA LYS A 5 20.79 -18.06 -1.02
C LYS A 5 21.07 -17.11 -2.21
N ARG A 6 20.80 -17.55 -3.44
CA ARG A 6 21.02 -16.71 -4.65
C ARG A 6 19.93 -15.68 -4.85
N TYR A 7 18.69 -15.98 -4.47
CA TYR A 7 17.56 -15.05 -4.64
C TYR A 7 17.55 -13.90 -3.63
N LEU A 8 18.07 -14.10 -2.41
CA LEU A 8 18.13 -13.04 -1.39
C LEU A 8 19.13 -11.94 -1.76
N VAL A 9 20.29 -12.28 -2.34
CA VAL A 9 21.27 -11.29 -2.81
C VAL A 9 20.73 -10.50 -4.00
N SER A 10 19.99 -11.15 -4.91
CA SER A 10 19.38 -10.48 -6.06
C SER A 10 18.23 -9.54 -5.67
N PHE A 11 17.45 -9.85 -4.64
CA PHE A 11 16.32 -9.00 -4.19
C PHE A 11 16.81 -7.71 -3.50
N PHE A 12 17.95 -7.78 -2.79
CA PHE A 12 18.53 -6.60 -2.13
C PHE A 12 19.20 -5.61 -3.10
N ILE A 13 19.70 -6.09 -4.23
CA ILE A 13 20.37 -5.24 -5.22
C ILE A 13 19.36 -4.45 -6.06
N ILE A 14 18.12 -4.97 -6.24
CA ILE A 14 17.03 -4.27 -6.97
C ILE A 14 16.51 -3.07 -6.17
N SER A 15 16.52 -3.12 -4.84
CA SER A 15 16.07 -1.99 -4.01
C SER A 15 17.05 -0.80 -4.00
N PHE A 16 18.29 -1.00 -4.44
CA PHE A 16 19.32 0.04 -4.46
C PHE A 16 19.00 1.18 -5.44
N PHE A 17 18.21 0.93 -6.49
CA PHE A 17 17.84 1.95 -7.48
C PHE A 17 16.43 2.51 -7.34
N ALA A 18 15.54 1.86 -6.59
CA ALA A 18 14.21 2.42 -6.35
C ALA A 18 14.25 3.68 -5.45
N SER A 19 15.34 3.91 -4.74
CA SER A 19 15.54 5.11 -3.91
C SER A 19 16.21 6.28 -4.64
N CYS A 20 16.67 6.08 -5.89
CA CYS A 20 17.18 7.16 -6.75
C CYS A 20 16.08 7.91 -7.52
N SER A 21 14.79 7.71 -7.23
CA SER A 21 13.75 8.59 -7.73
C SER A 21 13.75 9.89 -6.93
N LEU A 22 14.30 10.93 -7.52
CA LEU A 22 14.10 12.36 -7.32
C LEU A 22 13.15 12.71 -6.14
N LYS A 23 13.68 12.85 -4.94
CA LYS A 23 13.15 13.79 -3.99
C LYS A 23 13.69 15.16 -4.42
N GLU A 24 12.82 16.05 -4.83
CA GLU A 24 13.10 17.48 -4.83
C GLU A 24 13.55 17.89 -3.41
N GLN A 25 14.85 17.94 -3.20
CA GLN A 25 15.39 18.61 -2.02
C GLN A 25 15.33 20.11 -2.31
N THR A 26 14.48 20.80 -1.59
CA THR A 26 14.58 22.24 -1.39
C THR A 26 16.00 22.55 -0.90
N ILE A 27 16.77 23.15 -1.80
CA ILE A 27 18.15 23.58 -1.55
C ILE A 27 18.09 24.79 -0.62
N THR A 28 18.40 24.59 0.66
CA THR A 28 18.86 25.64 1.56
C THR A 28 20.08 25.12 2.27
N GLU A 29 21.21 25.28 1.61
CA GLU A 29 22.54 25.56 2.14
C GLU A 29 23.51 25.56 0.97
N GLU A 30 24.20 26.69 0.75
CA GLU A 30 25.32 26.83 -0.17
C GLU A 30 26.46 25.87 0.26
N LYS A 31 26.40 24.60 -0.17
CA LYS A 31 27.62 23.79 -0.25
C LYS A 31 28.43 24.33 -1.40
N LYS A 32 29.60 24.91 -1.11
CA LYS A 32 30.63 25.23 -2.11
C LYS A 32 30.75 24.01 -3.02
N VAL A 33 30.25 24.19 -4.25
CA VAL A 33 30.53 23.29 -5.37
C VAL A 33 32.03 23.28 -5.50
N LYS A 34 32.71 22.17 -5.22
CA LYS A 34 34.12 22.00 -5.57
C LYS A 34 34.20 22.16 -7.08
N GLU A 35 34.93 23.18 -7.54
CA GLU A 35 35.22 23.35 -8.95
C GLU A 35 35.80 22.06 -9.50
N PHE A 36 35.11 21.49 -10.51
CA PHE A 36 35.65 20.38 -11.28
C PHE A 36 36.99 20.78 -11.86
N THR A 37 38.05 20.00 -11.67
CA THR A 37 39.32 20.23 -12.31
C THR A 37 39.14 20.00 -13.81
N GLN A 38 38.95 21.07 -14.54
CA GLN A 38 38.73 21.07 -15.98
C GLN A 38 39.93 20.44 -16.70
N VAL A 39 39.75 19.27 -17.32
CA VAL A 39 40.43 18.98 -18.57
C VAL A 39 39.97 20.07 -19.55
N GLU A 40 40.86 20.74 -20.25
CA GLU A 40 40.51 21.87 -21.11
C GLU A 40 39.27 21.56 -21.94
N SER A 41 38.17 22.26 -21.62
CA SER A 41 36.91 22.10 -22.36
C SER A 41 37.13 22.65 -23.77
N LYS A 42 36.67 21.88 -24.75
CA LYS A 42 36.73 22.32 -26.16
C LYS A 42 35.46 23.13 -26.45
N PRO A 43 35.57 24.28 -27.15
CA PRO A 43 34.40 24.98 -27.60
C PRO A 43 33.66 24.15 -28.66
N PHE A 44 32.33 24.01 -28.49
CA PHE A 44 31.48 23.34 -29.44
C PHE A 44 30.26 24.23 -29.75
N ASP A 45 30.24 24.80 -30.97
CA ASP A 45 29.25 25.83 -31.37
C ASP A 45 27.79 25.36 -31.27
N PHE A 46 27.53 24.05 -31.25
CA PHE A 46 26.18 23.46 -31.16
C PHE A 46 25.89 22.88 -29.80
N GLU A 47 26.67 23.16 -28.77
CA GLU A 47 26.50 22.56 -27.44
C GLU A 47 25.09 22.77 -26.90
N ASP A 48 24.62 24.02 -26.85
CA ASP A 48 23.29 24.35 -26.33
C ASP A 48 22.16 23.62 -27.09
N TYR A 49 22.31 23.54 -28.43
CA TYR A 49 21.32 22.80 -29.24
C TYR A 49 21.26 21.31 -28.88
N TYR A 50 22.41 20.65 -28.75
CA TYR A 50 22.47 19.24 -28.40
C TYR A 50 22.02 19.00 -26.96
N VAL A 51 22.30 19.89 -26.01
CA VAL A 51 21.79 19.82 -24.64
C VAL A 51 20.26 19.90 -24.64
N MET A 52 19.69 20.90 -25.32
CA MET A 52 18.23 21.01 -25.43
C MET A 52 17.62 19.77 -26.09
N TYR A 53 18.27 19.23 -27.10
CA TYR A 53 17.78 18.02 -27.78
C TYR A 53 17.86 16.78 -26.89
N ALA A 54 18.92 16.59 -26.11
CA ALA A 54 19.03 15.50 -25.13
C ALA A 54 17.94 15.59 -24.09
N LEU A 55 17.71 16.78 -23.50
CA LEU A 55 16.67 17.01 -22.52
C LEU A 55 15.26 16.74 -23.09
N GLU A 56 15.01 17.14 -24.34
CA GLU A 56 13.72 16.82 -24.99
C GLU A 56 13.55 15.30 -25.20
N MET A 57 14.62 14.59 -25.58
CA MET A 57 14.57 13.13 -25.71
C MET A 57 14.29 12.44 -24.36
N GLU A 58 14.85 12.93 -23.26
CA GLU A 58 14.51 12.44 -21.92
C GLU A 58 13.03 12.72 -21.59
N ASN A 59 12.55 13.93 -21.86
CA ASN A 59 11.16 14.34 -21.60
C ASN A 59 10.16 13.43 -22.31
N ILE A 60 10.43 13.07 -23.56
CA ILE A 60 9.60 12.13 -24.34
C ILE A 60 9.98 10.65 -24.14
N ARG A 61 10.83 10.35 -23.14
CA ARG A 61 11.29 9.01 -22.76
C ARG A 61 12.08 8.26 -23.83
N MET A 62 12.70 8.95 -24.76
CA MET A 62 13.63 8.38 -25.74
C MET A 62 15.06 8.35 -25.17
N TYR A 63 15.24 7.61 -24.09
CA TYR A 63 16.46 7.62 -23.29
C TYR A 63 17.70 7.12 -24.03
N GLU A 64 17.57 6.13 -24.93
CA GLU A 64 18.70 5.68 -25.75
C GLU A 64 19.23 6.80 -26.64
N THR A 65 18.33 7.57 -27.26
CA THR A 65 18.71 8.73 -28.09
C THR A 65 19.35 9.81 -27.23
N ALA A 66 18.79 10.12 -26.06
CA ALA A 66 19.35 11.07 -25.13
C ALA A 66 20.77 10.68 -24.72
N ARG A 67 20.95 9.39 -24.35
CA ARG A 67 22.24 8.81 -23.99
C ARG A 67 23.30 9.03 -25.09
N ASP A 68 22.97 8.70 -26.33
CA ASP A 68 23.90 8.83 -27.44
C ASP A 68 24.26 10.32 -27.74
N ILE A 69 23.31 11.24 -27.51
CA ILE A 69 23.57 12.68 -27.61
C ILE A 69 24.51 13.12 -26.49
N TYR A 70 24.37 12.66 -25.27
CA TYR A 70 25.29 12.98 -24.16
C TYR A 70 26.70 12.49 -24.44
N LEU A 71 26.87 11.27 -25.00
CA LEU A 71 28.20 10.81 -25.41
C LEU A 71 28.83 11.72 -26.48
N LYS A 72 28.04 12.12 -27.46
CA LYS A 72 28.49 13.04 -28.48
C LYS A 72 28.87 14.42 -27.92
N LEU A 73 28.10 14.93 -26.97
CA LEU A 73 28.43 16.15 -26.24
C LEU A 73 29.76 16.01 -25.51
N PHE A 74 29.95 14.89 -24.78
CA PHE A 74 31.21 14.63 -24.10
C PHE A 74 32.40 14.56 -25.07
N GLU A 75 32.30 13.84 -26.17
CA GLU A 75 33.38 13.67 -27.16
C GLU A 75 33.80 15.02 -27.81
N ASN A 76 32.83 15.94 -27.95
CA ASN A 76 33.11 17.26 -28.55
C ASN A 76 33.56 18.31 -27.53
N THR A 77 33.17 18.20 -26.27
CA THR A 77 33.41 19.22 -25.23
C THR A 77 34.45 18.84 -24.20
N ASN A 78 34.68 17.52 -23.98
CA ASN A 78 35.44 16.94 -22.88
C ASN A 78 34.84 17.29 -21.49
N LYS A 79 33.57 17.70 -21.40
CA LYS A 79 32.91 18.03 -20.14
C LYS A 79 32.35 16.75 -19.48
N TYR A 80 32.92 16.36 -18.33
CA TYR A 80 32.57 15.11 -17.65
C TYR A 80 31.10 15.02 -17.21
N GLU A 81 30.40 16.15 -17.05
CA GLU A 81 28.97 16.18 -16.80
C GLU A 81 28.16 15.41 -17.87
N TYR A 82 28.56 15.48 -19.13
CA TYR A 82 27.87 14.73 -20.20
C TYR A 82 28.20 13.23 -20.17
N LEU A 83 29.41 12.85 -19.79
CA LEU A 83 29.76 11.45 -19.57
C LEU A 83 28.98 10.91 -18.36
N ALA A 84 28.80 11.72 -17.31
CA ALA A 84 28.01 11.36 -16.15
C ALA A 84 26.53 11.12 -16.52
N GLN A 85 25.93 11.97 -17.37
CA GLN A 85 24.57 11.73 -17.87
C GLN A 85 24.48 10.45 -18.70
N TYR A 86 25.41 10.25 -19.64
CA TYR A 86 25.50 9.02 -20.42
C TYR A 86 25.53 7.77 -19.51
N THR A 87 26.47 7.74 -18.58
CA THR A 87 26.67 6.57 -17.68
C THR A 87 25.50 6.37 -16.71
N THR A 88 24.86 7.46 -16.27
CA THR A 88 23.65 7.39 -15.45
C THR A 88 22.51 6.73 -16.21
N ILE A 89 22.22 7.18 -17.44
CA ILE A 89 21.19 6.57 -18.28
C ILE A 89 21.54 5.11 -18.58
N ALA A 90 22.77 4.80 -18.98
CA ALA A 90 23.20 3.44 -19.25
C ALA A 90 23.01 2.53 -18.02
N THR A 91 23.30 3.03 -16.83
CA THR A 91 23.10 2.32 -15.56
C THR A 91 21.60 2.05 -15.29
N GLN A 92 20.72 3.01 -15.53
CA GLN A 92 19.27 2.85 -15.38
C GLN A 92 18.72 1.75 -16.28
N PHE A 93 19.27 1.62 -17.49
CA PHE A 93 18.92 0.57 -18.45
C PHE A 93 19.74 -0.72 -18.29
N GLN A 94 20.53 -0.82 -17.23
CA GLN A 94 21.36 -2.00 -16.92
C GLN A 94 22.43 -2.33 -17.97
N ASP A 95 22.82 -1.35 -18.77
CA ASP A 95 23.88 -1.47 -19.77
C ASP A 95 25.25 -1.21 -19.11
N TYR A 96 25.63 -2.15 -18.25
CA TYR A 96 26.84 -2.03 -17.42
C TYR A 96 28.13 -2.15 -18.22
N GLU A 97 28.10 -2.90 -19.34
CA GLU A 97 29.27 -2.98 -20.25
C GLU A 97 29.53 -1.62 -20.90
N ALA A 98 28.50 -0.90 -21.34
CA ALA A 98 28.65 0.46 -21.89
C ALA A 98 29.24 1.43 -20.85
N VAL A 99 28.79 1.35 -19.58
CA VAL A 99 29.35 2.16 -18.50
C VAL A 99 30.84 1.85 -18.32
N LYS A 100 31.21 0.57 -18.26
CA LYS A 100 32.59 0.11 -18.11
C LYS A 100 33.45 0.58 -19.28
N GLU A 101 33.03 0.33 -20.51
CA GLU A 101 33.77 0.67 -21.72
C GLU A 101 34.07 2.16 -21.79
N GLN A 102 33.08 3.03 -21.61
CA GLN A 102 33.25 4.46 -21.74
C GLN A 102 34.14 5.03 -20.62
N ILE A 103 34.01 4.53 -19.39
CA ILE A 103 34.85 4.97 -18.29
C ILE A 103 36.28 4.49 -18.47
N GLU A 104 36.50 3.25 -18.90
CA GLU A 104 37.85 2.72 -19.19
C GLU A 104 38.51 3.49 -20.34
N LYS A 105 37.75 3.86 -21.36
CA LYS A 105 38.25 4.63 -22.50
C LYS A 105 38.66 6.06 -22.15
N TYR A 106 37.86 6.75 -21.36
CA TYR A 106 38.00 8.19 -21.20
C TYR A 106 38.48 8.63 -19.81
N LEU A 107 38.15 7.88 -18.75
CA LEU A 107 38.45 8.29 -17.39
C LEU A 107 39.77 7.69 -16.89
N LEU A 108 40.00 6.36 -17.11
CA LEU A 108 41.16 5.67 -16.53
C LEU A 108 42.52 6.23 -16.95
N PRO A 109 42.73 6.73 -18.19
CA PRO A 109 44.02 7.33 -18.56
C PRO A 109 44.32 8.66 -17.86
N ASN A 110 43.29 9.36 -17.36
CA ASN A 110 43.39 10.72 -16.83
C ASN A 110 42.59 10.92 -15.52
N ILE A 111 42.38 9.83 -14.73
CA ILE A 111 41.53 9.92 -13.56
C ILE A 111 41.89 11.10 -12.69
N LYS A 112 41.02 12.07 -12.67
CA LYS A 112 40.88 13.05 -11.62
C LYS A 112 39.43 12.98 -11.11
N GLU A 113 39.27 12.26 -10.00
CA GLU A 113 38.36 12.62 -8.90
C GLU A 113 36.89 12.98 -9.25
N GLU A 114 36.27 12.24 -10.18
CA GLU A 114 34.84 12.40 -10.46
C GLU A 114 34.05 11.35 -9.63
N GLU A 115 33.60 11.75 -8.45
CA GLU A 115 32.95 10.86 -7.48
C GLU A 115 31.84 10.01 -8.11
N LEU A 116 30.92 10.64 -8.87
CA LEU A 116 29.80 9.95 -9.50
C LEU A 116 30.26 8.91 -10.52
N LEU A 117 31.21 9.27 -11.38
CA LEU A 117 31.72 8.35 -12.41
C LEU A 117 32.45 7.15 -11.81
N ILE A 118 33.29 7.37 -10.79
CA ILE A 118 33.97 6.27 -10.08
C ILE A 118 32.95 5.35 -9.40
N ARG A 119 31.89 5.94 -8.81
CA ARG A 119 30.82 5.17 -8.18
C ARG A 119 30.05 4.33 -9.18
N LEU A 120 29.64 4.93 -10.32
CA LEU A 120 28.93 4.21 -11.39
C LEU A 120 29.77 3.11 -11.99
N TYR A 121 31.07 3.35 -12.14
CA TYR A 121 32.02 2.34 -12.60
C TYR A 121 32.16 1.17 -11.61
N GLY A 122 32.40 1.44 -10.33
CA GLY A 122 32.46 0.42 -9.29
C GLY A 122 31.16 -0.38 -9.22
N PHE A 123 30.01 0.30 -9.40
CA PHE A 123 28.72 -0.36 -9.47
C PHE A 123 28.58 -1.23 -10.74
N ALA A 124 28.97 -0.74 -11.90
CA ALA A 124 28.94 -1.54 -13.13
C ALA A 124 29.83 -2.78 -13.03
N LEU A 125 31.04 -2.66 -12.48
CA LEU A 125 31.93 -3.79 -12.22
C LEU A 125 31.31 -4.81 -11.26
N LEU A 126 30.63 -4.34 -10.20
CA LEU A 126 29.88 -5.20 -9.28
C LEU A 126 28.80 -6.00 -10.03
N ARG A 127 28.06 -5.32 -10.92
CA ARG A 127 26.98 -5.96 -11.71
C ARG A 127 27.50 -6.92 -12.78
N LEU A 128 28.69 -6.69 -13.27
CA LEU A 128 29.43 -7.55 -14.22
C LEU A 128 30.21 -8.68 -13.50
N GLU A 129 30.07 -8.78 -12.17
CA GLU A 129 30.74 -9.77 -11.33
C GLU A 129 32.29 -9.65 -11.33
N ASP A 130 32.85 -8.52 -11.78
CA ASP A 130 34.30 -8.22 -11.65
C ASP A 130 34.58 -7.65 -10.25
N TYR A 131 34.41 -8.51 -9.24
CA TYR A 131 34.40 -8.10 -7.82
C TYR A 131 35.75 -7.56 -7.35
N ASP A 132 36.87 -8.06 -7.89
CA ASP A 132 38.20 -7.62 -7.45
C ASP A 132 38.45 -6.18 -7.91
N LYS A 133 38.16 -5.90 -9.16
CA LYS A 133 38.28 -4.53 -9.70
C LYS A 133 37.28 -3.57 -9.07
N ALA A 134 36.03 -4.03 -8.87
CA ALA A 134 35.01 -3.28 -8.16
C ALA A 134 35.47 -2.87 -6.75
N LEU A 135 36.11 -3.80 -6.02
CA LEU A 135 36.62 -3.56 -4.67
C LEU A 135 37.74 -2.53 -4.67
N GLU A 136 38.69 -2.65 -5.62
CA GLU A 136 39.78 -1.68 -5.78
C GLU A 136 39.22 -0.25 -5.97
N GLU A 137 38.29 -0.07 -6.89
CA GLU A 137 37.68 1.23 -7.18
C GLU A 137 36.83 1.76 -6.02
N ALA A 138 36.06 0.90 -5.34
CA ALA A 138 35.27 1.31 -4.17
C ALA A 138 36.14 1.71 -2.98
N LEU A 139 37.29 1.07 -2.77
CA LEU A 139 38.26 1.47 -1.74
C LEU A 139 38.89 2.83 -2.08
N LYS A 140 39.25 3.08 -3.34
CA LYS A 140 39.71 4.41 -3.79
C LYS A 140 38.62 5.45 -3.56
N LEU A 141 37.38 5.13 -3.94
CA LEU A 141 36.23 6.02 -3.80
C LEU A 141 35.98 6.40 -2.33
N THR A 142 35.94 5.45 -1.42
CA THR A 142 35.70 5.72 0.01
C THR A 142 36.85 6.43 0.71
N ASN A 143 38.08 6.30 0.20
CA ASN A 143 39.23 7.07 0.68
C ASN A 143 39.15 8.55 0.25
N LEU A 144 38.71 8.84 -0.96
CA LEU A 144 38.59 10.19 -1.51
C LEU A 144 37.31 10.88 -1.07
N TYR A 145 36.18 10.16 -1.06
CA TYR A 145 34.85 10.68 -0.83
C TYR A 145 34.12 9.85 0.23
N LYS A 146 34.11 10.35 1.46
CA LYS A 146 33.44 9.69 2.59
C LYS A 146 31.97 10.07 2.60
N SER A 147 31.10 9.21 2.11
CA SER A 147 29.65 9.39 2.11
C SER A 147 28.91 8.05 2.35
N SER A 148 27.67 8.10 2.81
CA SER A 148 26.85 6.91 3.03
C SER A 148 26.82 6.03 1.79
N ILE A 149 26.47 6.61 0.65
CA ILE A 149 26.29 5.89 -0.62
C ILE A 149 27.59 5.18 -1.11
N ASN A 150 28.76 5.76 -0.86
CA ASN A 150 30.03 5.16 -1.25
C ASN A 150 30.39 3.97 -0.35
N TYR A 151 30.12 4.08 0.96
CA TYR A 151 30.29 2.94 1.87
C TYR A 151 29.24 1.86 1.67
N GLU A 152 28.04 2.21 1.21
CA GLU A 152 27.00 1.24 0.80
C GLU A 152 27.49 0.40 -0.39
N LEU A 153 28.06 1.04 -1.40
CA LEU A 153 28.67 0.34 -2.55
C LEU A 153 29.78 -0.59 -2.09
N LEU A 154 30.70 -0.12 -1.24
CA LEU A 154 31.78 -0.94 -0.69
C LEU A 154 31.22 -2.14 0.10
N GLY A 155 30.19 -1.91 0.92
CA GLY A 155 29.51 -2.96 1.65
C GLY A 155 28.87 -4.00 0.74
N ALA A 156 28.21 -3.57 -0.34
CA ALA A 156 27.58 -4.44 -1.33
C ALA A 156 28.62 -5.32 -2.05
N ILE A 157 29.77 -4.74 -2.41
CA ILE A 157 30.87 -5.48 -3.06
C ILE A 157 31.45 -6.55 -2.12
N TYR A 158 31.71 -6.19 -0.86
CA TYR A 158 32.16 -7.17 0.14
C TYR A 158 31.15 -8.30 0.36
N ALA A 159 29.83 -7.96 0.41
CA ALA A 159 28.79 -8.98 0.54
C ALA A 159 28.76 -9.93 -0.66
N SER A 160 28.92 -9.41 -1.88
CA SER A 160 28.99 -10.22 -3.10
C SER A 160 30.20 -11.15 -3.15
N LYS A 161 31.32 -10.73 -2.55
CA LYS A 161 32.52 -11.58 -2.37
C LYS A 161 32.36 -12.60 -1.22
N GLY A 162 31.27 -12.53 -0.43
CA GLY A 162 31.12 -13.38 0.77
C GLY A 162 31.89 -12.86 1.99
N GLU A 163 32.48 -11.69 1.92
CA GLU A 163 33.25 -11.07 2.99
C GLU A 163 32.33 -10.31 3.96
N PHE A 164 31.42 -11.03 4.62
CA PHE A 164 30.29 -10.44 5.38
C PHE A 164 30.74 -9.55 6.56
N ASN A 165 31.87 -9.84 7.21
CA ASN A 165 32.38 -8.96 8.28
C ASN A 165 32.87 -7.62 7.74
N ASN A 166 33.54 -7.62 6.57
CA ASN A 166 34.01 -6.39 5.93
C ASN A 166 32.80 -5.58 5.41
N SER A 167 31.79 -6.27 4.83
CA SER A 167 30.51 -5.66 4.43
C SER A 167 29.85 -4.97 5.61
N TYR A 168 29.70 -5.67 6.73
CA TYR A 168 29.11 -5.13 7.96
C TYR A 168 29.84 -3.87 8.43
N SER A 169 31.18 -3.91 8.45
CA SER A 169 32.01 -2.76 8.86
C SER A 169 31.82 -1.56 7.93
N ALA A 170 31.79 -1.78 6.62
CA ALA A 170 31.57 -0.72 5.64
C ALA A 170 30.18 -0.09 5.80
N LEU A 171 29.14 -0.91 6.01
CA LEU A 171 27.77 -0.40 6.22
C LEU A 171 27.62 0.33 7.55
N GLN A 172 28.34 -0.06 8.60
CA GLN A 172 28.40 0.72 9.84
C GLN A 172 29.05 2.09 9.64
N GLU A 173 30.08 2.18 8.78
CA GLU A 173 30.62 3.47 8.39
C GLU A 173 29.59 4.31 7.63
N ALA A 174 28.82 3.70 6.70
CA ALA A 174 27.74 4.39 5.98
C ALA A 174 26.73 5.08 6.93
N LEU A 175 26.33 4.40 8.00
CA LEU A 175 25.39 4.94 9.00
C LEU A 175 25.90 6.18 9.75
N LYS A 176 27.22 6.42 9.79
CA LYS A 176 27.77 7.61 10.42
C LYS A 176 27.52 8.87 9.60
N TYR A 177 27.29 8.71 8.30
CA TYR A 177 27.02 9.84 7.39
C TYR A 177 25.53 10.04 7.16
N GLU A 178 24.76 8.96 7.07
CA GLU A 178 23.31 9.03 6.89
C GLU A 178 22.62 7.78 7.43
N ALA A 179 21.54 7.97 8.17
CA ALA A 179 20.72 6.89 8.71
C ALA A 179 19.71 6.40 7.64
N SER A 180 20.20 5.74 6.61
CA SER A 180 19.38 5.19 5.53
C SER A 180 18.64 3.92 5.97
N VAL A 181 17.33 3.83 5.66
CA VAL A 181 16.52 2.63 5.88
C VAL A 181 17.14 1.42 5.19
N THR A 182 17.64 1.59 3.97
CA THR A 182 18.28 0.52 3.18
C THR A 182 19.53 -0.02 3.87
N VAL A 183 20.37 0.86 4.39
CA VAL A 183 21.58 0.45 5.14
C VAL A 183 21.22 -0.32 6.39
N MET A 184 20.22 0.16 7.15
CA MET A 184 19.76 -0.52 8.35
C MET A 184 19.22 -1.92 8.04
N GLN A 185 18.42 -2.06 6.98
CA GLN A 185 17.90 -3.34 6.53
C GLN A 185 19.02 -4.29 6.08
N THR A 186 20.02 -3.79 5.38
CA THR A 186 21.15 -4.61 4.91
C THR A 186 22.00 -5.08 6.08
N ILE A 187 22.34 -4.21 7.02
CA ILE A 187 23.09 -4.58 8.24
C ILE A 187 22.36 -5.67 9.00
N THR A 188 21.07 -5.48 9.28
CA THR A 188 20.30 -6.44 10.07
C THR A 188 20.07 -7.76 9.33
N SER A 189 20.02 -7.73 7.99
CA SER A 189 20.02 -8.96 7.17
C SER A 189 21.35 -9.72 7.28
N LEU A 190 22.48 -9.01 7.22
CA LEU A 190 23.81 -9.63 7.42
C LEU A 190 23.93 -10.23 8.82
N GLU A 191 23.52 -9.50 9.85
CA GLU A 191 23.51 -10.00 11.23
C GLU A 191 22.69 -11.27 11.35
N PHE A 192 21.49 -11.30 10.75
CA PHE A 192 20.54 -12.40 10.89
C PHE A 192 20.95 -13.66 10.11
N PHE A 193 21.33 -13.49 8.84
CA PHE A 193 21.56 -14.62 7.92
C PHE A 193 23.03 -15.06 7.78
N ASN A 194 23.98 -14.12 7.92
CA ASN A 194 25.37 -14.37 7.58
C ASN A 194 26.30 -14.37 8.78
N LEU A 195 26.05 -13.55 9.79
CA LEU A 195 26.93 -13.38 10.95
C LEU A 195 26.48 -14.15 12.19
N ASN A 196 25.38 -14.90 12.09
CA ASN A 196 24.77 -15.65 13.22
C ASN A 196 24.42 -14.79 14.45
N LYS A 197 24.05 -13.52 14.22
CA LYS A 197 23.69 -12.54 15.24
C LYS A 197 22.19 -12.23 15.24
N LYS A 198 21.34 -13.27 15.23
CA LYS A 198 19.90 -13.14 15.04
C LYS A 198 19.22 -12.26 16.09
N GLU A 199 19.60 -12.40 17.35
CA GLU A 199 19.06 -11.61 18.44
C GLU A 199 19.45 -10.13 18.33
N GLU A 200 20.68 -9.85 17.89
CA GLU A 200 21.18 -8.50 17.66
C GLU A 200 20.45 -7.84 16.48
N ALA A 201 20.24 -8.56 15.39
CA ALA A 201 19.45 -8.08 14.24
C ALA A 201 18.05 -7.66 14.66
N ILE A 202 17.36 -8.49 15.45
CA ILE A 202 16.02 -8.17 15.97
C ILE A 202 16.07 -6.94 16.89
N LYS A 203 17.04 -6.89 17.81
CA LYS A 203 17.23 -5.75 18.71
C LYS A 203 17.47 -4.45 17.93
N ASN A 204 18.29 -4.49 16.90
CA ASN A 204 18.59 -3.34 16.07
C ASN A 204 17.37 -2.87 15.29
N LEU A 205 16.59 -3.77 14.65
CA LEU A 205 15.35 -3.41 13.98
C LEU A 205 14.33 -2.80 14.94
N LYS A 206 14.16 -3.38 16.14
CA LYS A 206 13.29 -2.81 17.19
C LYS A 206 13.71 -1.40 17.59
N TYR A 207 15.02 -1.13 17.63
CA TYR A 207 15.55 0.20 17.95
C TYR A 207 15.33 1.20 16.82
N TYR A 208 15.48 0.78 15.56
CA TYR A 208 15.31 1.64 14.40
C TYR A 208 13.85 1.91 14.04
N LEU A 209 12.96 0.97 14.27
CA LEU A 209 11.57 1.04 13.85
C LEU A 209 10.83 2.32 14.33
N PRO A 210 10.80 2.68 15.63
CA PRO A 210 10.17 3.92 16.06
C PRO A 210 10.91 5.18 15.56
N LYS A 211 12.23 5.11 15.37
CA LYS A 211 13.04 6.23 14.84
C LYS A 211 12.83 6.50 13.37
N SER A 212 12.38 5.50 12.64
CA SER A 212 12.01 5.58 11.22
C SER A 212 10.51 5.79 11.03
N GLU A 213 9.79 6.28 12.05
CA GLU A 213 8.35 6.52 12.00
C GLU A 213 7.57 5.26 11.60
N TYR A 214 7.96 4.13 12.18
CA TYR A 214 7.40 2.81 11.84
C TYR A 214 7.46 2.50 10.34
N ASN A 215 8.57 2.83 9.69
CA ASN A 215 8.75 2.54 8.27
C ASN A 215 8.36 1.11 7.94
N LEU A 216 7.44 0.94 6.99
CA LEU A 216 6.84 -0.35 6.67
C LEU A 216 7.88 -1.40 6.27
N ASN A 217 8.95 -1.02 5.54
CA ASN A 217 9.96 -1.97 5.10
C ASN A 217 10.76 -2.54 6.28
N ILE A 218 11.08 -1.70 7.28
CA ILE A 218 11.73 -2.15 8.53
C ILE A 218 10.79 -3.07 9.32
N ALA A 219 9.51 -2.69 9.42
CA ALA A 219 8.52 -3.49 10.11
C ALA A 219 8.33 -4.87 9.45
N LEU A 220 8.21 -4.91 8.12
CA LEU A 220 8.09 -6.17 7.36
C LEU A 220 9.31 -7.07 7.52
N GLN A 221 10.51 -6.50 7.57
CA GLN A 221 11.72 -7.28 7.83
C GLN A 221 11.72 -7.88 9.24
N LEU A 222 11.29 -7.11 10.23
CA LEU A 222 11.18 -7.60 11.61
C LEU A 222 10.11 -8.69 11.73
N LEU A 223 8.96 -8.54 11.06
CA LEU A 223 7.93 -9.58 10.95
C LEU A 223 8.49 -10.86 10.33
N ALA A 224 9.24 -10.74 9.23
CA ALA A 224 9.86 -11.88 8.56
C ALA A 224 10.90 -12.60 9.46
N PHE A 225 11.66 -11.85 10.26
CA PHE A 225 12.58 -12.45 11.23
C PHE A 225 11.84 -13.19 12.34
N TYR A 226 10.77 -12.61 12.90
CA TYR A 226 9.94 -13.29 13.89
C TYR A 226 9.28 -14.55 13.32
N ASP A 227 8.77 -14.48 12.09
CA ASP A 227 8.14 -15.63 11.43
C ASP A 227 9.14 -16.76 11.23
N SER A 228 10.35 -16.46 10.74
CA SER A 228 11.42 -17.44 10.55
C SER A 228 11.88 -18.13 11.84
N LEU A 229 11.61 -17.51 12.99
CA LEU A 229 11.90 -18.04 14.33
C LEU A 229 10.67 -18.64 15.01
N GLY A 230 9.49 -18.62 14.37
CA GLY A 230 8.24 -19.11 14.94
C GLY A 230 7.72 -18.26 16.11
N GLN A 231 8.11 -17.00 16.22
CA GLN A 231 7.79 -16.11 17.35
C GLN A 231 6.44 -15.41 17.15
N LYS A 232 5.36 -16.18 17.15
CA LYS A 232 4.00 -15.67 16.86
C LYS A 232 3.55 -14.53 17.79
N ASP A 233 3.88 -14.59 19.06
CA ASP A 233 3.50 -13.52 20.00
C ASP A 233 4.19 -12.20 19.68
N ASN A 234 5.45 -12.26 19.24
CA ASN A 234 6.18 -11.06 18.82
C ASN A 234 5.60 -10.48 17.53
N ILE A 235 5.14 -11.31 16.60
CA ILE A 235 4.41 -10.86 15.40
C ILE A 235 3.15 -10.10 15.82
N LYS A 236 2.33 -10.70 16.70
CA LYS A 236 1.09 -10.09 17.19
C LYS A 236 1.35 -8.74 17.89
N ASN A 237 2.36 -8.69 18.75
CA ASN A 237 2.71 -7.45 19.45
C ASN A 237 3.17 -6.35 18.49
N LEU A 238 4.03 -6.70 17.54
CA LEU A 238 4.49 -5.74 16.53
C LEU A 238 3.32 -5.20 15.68
N LEU A 239 2.39 -6.06 15.25
CA LEU A 239 1.22 -5.64 14.50
C LEU A 239 0.29 -4.72 15.29
N LYS A 240 0.14 -4.95 16.62
CA LYS A 240 -0.59 -4.04 17.52
C LYS A 240 0.08 -2.67 17.61
N ASP A 241 1.41 -2.64 17.77
CA ASP A 241 2.17 -1.39 17.83
C ASP A 241 2.06 -0.61 16.51
N MET A 242 2.20 -1.29 15.37
CA MET A 242 2.03 -0.69 14.04
C MET A 242 0.61 -0.13 13.84
N PHE A 243 -0.40 -0.88 14.24
CA PHE A 243 -1.80 -0.45 14.14
C PHE A 243 -2.03 0.84 14.93
N LEU A 244 -1.60 0.88 16.19
CA LEU A 244 -1.75 2.06 17.04
C LEU A 244 -0.99 3.26 16.47
N TYR A 245 0.22 3.05 15.99
CA TYR A 245 1.01 4.11 15.38
C TYR A 245 0.32 4.70 14.14
N TYR A 246 -0.05 3.85 13.16
CA TYR A 246 -0.64 4.33 11.91
C TYR A 246 -2.06 4.92 12.10
N LYS A 247 -2.80 4.44 13.10
CA LYS A 247 -4.08 5.04 13.46
C LYS A 247 -3.89 6.44 14.03
N ASN A 248 -2.92 6.63 14.92
CA ASN A 248 -2.63 7.93 15.52
C ASN A 248 -2.01 8.93 14.53
N SER A 249 -1.24 8.46 13.55
CA SER A 249 -0.65 9.29 12.50
C SER A 249 -1.60 9.54 11.31
N GLU A 250 -2.81 8.98 11.34
CA GLU A 250 -3.82 9.07 10.27
C GLU A 250 -3.33 8.54 8.90
N ASP A 251 -2.31 7.64 8.90
CA ASP A 251 -1.84 6.98 7.68
C ASP A 251 -2.76 5.81 7.31
N ALA A 252 -3.86 6.13 6.64
CA ALA A 252 -4.87 5.17 6.25
C ALA A 252 -4.32 4.03 5.37
N LEU A 253 -3.32 4.30 4.52
CA LEU A 253 -2.75 3.28 3.63
C LEU A 253 -1.98 2.21 4.42
N GLN A 254 -1.11 2.62 5.33
CA GLN A 254 -0.33 1.69 6.14
C GLN A 254 -1.20 1.02 7.21
N LEU A 255 -2.19 1.73 7.74
CA LEU A 255 -3.18 1.17 8.65
C LEU A 255 -3.94 0.00 7.98
N ASN A 256 -4.47 0.19 6.78
CA ASN A 256 -5.18 -0.85 6.05
C ASN A 256 -4.31 -2.08 5.76
N LYS A 257 -3.04 -1.87 5.36
CA LYS A 257 -2.08 -2.98 5.19
C LYS A 257 -1.85 -3.73 6.50
N THR A 258 -1.70 -3.00 7.60
CA THR A 258 -1.49 -3.60 8.93
C THR A 258 -2.71 -4.41 9.38
N VAL A 259 -3.92 -3.89 9.17
CA VAL A 259 -5.16 -4.62 9.43
C VAL A 259 -5.22 -5.92 8.61
N GLY A 260 -4.79 -5.89 7.34
CA GLY A 260 -4.68 -7.10 6.52
C GLY A 260 -3.75 -8.16 7.14
N PHE A 261 -2.59 -7.76 7.66
CA PHE A 261 -1.69 -8.68 8.38
C PHE A 261 -2.29 -9.15 9.71
N MET A 262 -3.03 -8.29 10.42
CA MET A 262 -3.70 -8.69 11.66
C MET A 262 -4.74 -9.79 11.42
N PHE A 263 -5.54 -9.69 10.38
CA PHE A 263 -6.50 -10.76 10.02
C PHE A 263 -5.85 -12.11 9.70
N GLN A 264 -4.60 -12.11 9.26
CA GLN A 264 -3.85 -13.34 9.00
C GLN A 264 -3.23 -13.96 10.26
N ASN A 265 -3.02 -13.17 11.32
CA ASN A 265 -2.25 -13.58 12.50
C ASN A 265 -3.05 -13.65 13.79
N PHE A 266 -4.27 -13.11 13.82
CA PHE A 266 -5.13 -13.07 15.01
C PHE A 266 -6.43 -13.83 14.78
N GLU A 267 -6.94 -14.43 15.85
CA GLU A 267 -8.33 -14.83 15.90
C GLU A 267 -9.23 -13.59 16.05
N VAL A 268 -10.43 -13.65 15.48
CA VAL A 268 -11.34 -12.49 15.46
C VAL A 268 -11.63 -11.94 16.86
N ASN A 269 -11.82 -12.82 17.84
CA ASN A 269 -12.07 -12.41 19.23
C ASN A 269 -10.86 -11.74 19.88
N GLU A 270 -9.63 -12.10 19.49
CA GLU A 270 -8.41 -11.41 19.95
C GLU A 270 -8.35 -9.98 19.41
N LEU A 271 -8.79 -9.77 18.16
CA LEU A 271 -8.87 -8.42 17.57
C LEU A 271 -9.92 -7.57 18.26
N ILE A 272 -11.10 -8.11 18.51
CA ILE A 272 -12.15 -7.42 19.26
C ILE A 272 -11.62 -6.99 20.62
N LEU A 273 -11.02 -7.90 21.38
CA LEU A 273 -10.48 -7.61 22.70
C LEU A 273 -9.40 -6.52 22.64
N PHE A 274 -8.51 -6.57 21.63
CA PHE A 274 -7.48 -5.55 21.46
C PHE A 274 -8.08 -4.16 21.20
N LEU A 275 -9.09 -4.07 20.32
CA LEU A 275 -9.75 -2.80 20.00
C LEU A 275 -10.51 -2.25 21.23
N GLU A 276 -11.26 -3.10 21.92
CA GLU A 276 -11.98 -2.72 23.16
C GLU A 276 -11.03 -2.22 24.26
N GLN A 277 -9.91 -2.93 24.52
CA GLN A 277 -8.91 -2.53 25.52
C GLN A 277 -8.22 -1.19 25.22
N ASN A 278 -8.15 -0.81 23.95
CA ASN A 278 -7.57 0.47 23.54
C ASN A 278 -8.63 1.54 23.26
N ASN A 279 -9.89 1.29 23.60
CA ASN A 279 -11.03 2.20 23.36
C ASN A 279 -11.14 2.64 21.89
N ILE A 280 -10.86 1.72 20.97
CA ILE A 280 -10.96 1.97 19.54
C ILE A 280 -12.36 1.60 19.10
N GLU A 281 -13.23 2.60 19.06
CA GLU A 281 -14.63 2.50 18.64
C GLU A 281 -14.77 3.04 17.22
N ASP A 282 -14.67 2.15 16.24
CA ASP A 282 -14.68 2.50 14.82
C ASP A 282 -15.35 1.44 13.94
N ASP A 283 -15.32 1.66 12.62
CA ASP A 283 -15.92 0.74 11.65
C ASP A 283 -15.31 -0.66 11.67
N LEU A 284 -14.02 -0.78 12.01
CA LEU A 284 -13.39 -2.09 12.13
C LEU A 284 -14.00 -2.90 13.28
N LEU A 285 -14.15 -2.29 14.44
CA LEU A 285 -14.78 -2.95 15.59
C LEU A 285 -16.25 -3.28 15.30
N LEU A 286 -16.97 -2.34 14.64
CA LEU A 286 -18.35 -2.55 14.24
C LEU A 286 -18.50 -3.77 13.32
N GLU A 287 -17.65 -3.89 12.32
CA GLU A 287 -17.66 -5.01 11.39
C GLU A 287 -17.33 -6.33 12.10
N LEU A 288 -16.38 -6.33 13.02
CA LEU A 288 -16.04 -7.52 13.81
C LEU A 288 -17.20 -7.97 14.71
N TYR A 289 -17.91 -7.03 15.35
CA TYR A 289 -19.10 -7.38 16.11
C TYR A 289 -20.19 -8.02 15.25
N LYS A 290 -20.45 -7.49 14.06
CA LYS A 290 -21.40 -8.05 13.11
C LYS A 290 -21.00 -9.47 12.68
N ARG A 291 -19.75 -9.66 12.29
CA ARG A 291 -19.20 -10.97 11.85
C ARG A 291 -19.27 -12.04 12.95
N THR A 292 -19.15 -11.64 14.20
CA THR A 292 -19.20 -12.56 15.35
C THR A 292 -20.56 -12.66 15.98
N ASN A 293 -21.60 -12.13 15.34
CA ASN A 293 -22.98 -12.10 15.84
C ASN A 293 -23.13 -11.43 17.22
N GLN A 294 -22.24 -10.46 17.55
CA GLN A 294 -22.36 -9.64 18.76
C GLN A 294 -23.26 -8.45 18.49
N ILE A 295 -24.49 -8.71 18.05
CA ILE A 295 -25.40 -7.72 17.45
C ILE A 295 -25.77 -6.62 18.44
N GLN A 296 -25.94 -6.94 19.73
CA GLN A 296 -26.21 -5.94 20.77
C GLN A 296 -25.05 -4.92 20.90
N LYS A 297 -23.80 -5.40 20.89
CA LYS A 297 -22.63 -4.50 20.93
C LYS A 297 -22.51 -3.66 19.66
N ALA A 298 -22.85 -4.25 18.50
CA ALA A 298 -22.89 -3.50 17.24
C ALA A 298 -23.91 -2.35 17.31
N TYR A 299 -25.10 -2.61 17.87
CA TYR A 299 -26.13 -1.59 18.07
C TYR A 299 -25.67 -0.44 18.96
N GLU A 300 -25.05 -0.75 20.10
CA GLU A 300 -24.52 0.23 21.04
C GLU A 300 -23.37 1.06 20.42
N LEU A 301 -22.50 0.41 19.64
CA LEU A 301 -21.40 1.09 18.95
C LEU A 301 -21.95 2.02 17.85
N LEU A 302 -22.96 1.60 17.09
CA LEU A 302 -23.60 2.45 16.09
C LEU A 302 -24.21 3.73 16.70
N ASP A 303 -24.82 3.62 17.89
CA ASP A 303 -25.35 4.80 18.59
C ASP A 303 -24.23 5.79 18.95
N LYS A 304 -23.08 5.30 19.43
CA LYS A 304 -21.92 6.14 19.74
C LYS A 304 -21.33 6.78 18.49
N LEU A 305 -21.14 5.98 17.42
CA LEU A 305 -20.59 6.47 16.16
C LEU A 305 -21.49 7.52 15.52
N TYR A 306 -22.81 7.32 15.54
CA TYR A 306 -23.75 8.32 15.07
C TYR A 306 -23.68 9.62 15.88
N LYS A 307 -23.66 9.53 17.22
CA LYS A 307 -23.57 10.70 18.10
C LYS A 307 -22.28 11.49 17.92
N SER A 308 -21.17 10.80 17.66
CA SER A 308 -19.85 11.44 17.51
C SER A 308 -19.61 12.06 16.14
N SER A 309 -20.10 11.44 15.06
CA SER A 309 -19.80 11.83 13.67
C SER A 309 -20.97 12.50 12.95
N SER A 310 -22.20 12.32 13.45
CA SER A 310 -23.44 12.65 12.75
C SER A 310 -23.58 11.98 11.36
N ASN A 311 -22.82 10.91 11.12
CA ASN A 311 -22.92 10.16 9.88
C ASN A 311 -24.24 9.38 9.85
N ILE A 312 -25.09 9.76 8.93
CA ILE A 312 -26.46 9.26 8.82
C ILE A 312 -26.52 7.76 8.49
N ASP A 313 -25.46 7.21 7.89
CA ASP A 313 -25.39 5.79 7.57
C ASP A 313 -25.42 4.91 8.84
N TYR A 314 -24.80 5.35 9.93
CA TYR A 314 -24.88 4.64 11.21
C TYR A 314 -26.30 4.59 11.78
N LEU A 315 -27.10 5.65 11.55
CA LEU A 315 -28.49 5.67 11.98
C LEU A 315 -29.32 4.66 11.17
N GLY A 316 -29.10 4.58 9.86
CA GLY A 316 -29.75 3.59 8.99
C GLY A 316 -29.41 2.16 9.37
N GLN A 317 -28.14 1.88 9.63
CA GLN A 317 -27.69 0.57 10.11
C GLN A 317 -28.27 0.23 11.49
N GLN A 318 -28.34 1.24 12.39
CA GLN A 318 -28.92 1.07 13.71
C GLN A 318 -30.42 0.73 13.62
N ALA A 319 -31.15 1.34 12.68
CA ALA A 319 -32.58 1.05 12.45
C ALA A 319 -32.80 -0.42 12.04
N ILE A 320 -31.96 -0.96 11.17
CA ILE A 320 -32.00 -2.39 10.78
C ILE A 320 -31.81 -3.26 12.00
N ILE A 321 -30.72 -3.07 12.74
CA ILE A 321 -30.38 -3.90 13.90
C ILE A 321 -31.45 -3.77 15.00
N GLU A 322 -32.00 -2.58 15.23
CA GLU A 322 -33.07 -2.39 16.22
C GLU A 322 -34.28 -3.23 15.88
N PHE A 323 -34.68 -3.25 14.61
CA PHE A 323 -35.78 -4.10 14.18
C PHE A 323 -35.44 -5.59 14.34
N GLU A 324 -34.24 -6.01 13.97
CA GLU A 324 -33.81 -7.41 14.10
C GLU A 324 -33.77 -7.89 15.57
N LEU A 325 -33.30 -7.04 16.48
CA LEU A 325 -33.23 -7.36 17.90
C LEU A 325 -34.58 -7.31 18.63
N ALA A 326 -35.58 -6.61 18.10
CA ALA A 326 -36.85 -6.44 18.79
C ALA A 326 -37.58 -7.76 18.97
N GLU A 327 -37.90 -8.14 20.21
CA GLU A 327 -38.77 -9.26 20.52
C GLU A 327 -40.20 -9.03 20.02
N ASP A 328 -40.74 -7.84 20.24
CA ASP A 328 -42.00 -7.38 19.68
C ASP A 328 -41.73 -6.40 18.51
N LYS A 329 -41.79 -6.93 17.28
CA LYS A 329 -41.56 -6.17 16.05
C LYS A 329 -42.50 -4.98 15.92
N LYS A 330 -43.77 -5.12 16.31
CA LYS A 330 -44.77 -4.06 16.19
C LYS A 330 -44.46 -2.86 17.09
N ASN A 331 -44.02 -3.11 18.30
CA ASN A 331 -43.66 -2.06 19.23
C ASN A 331 -42.41 -1.28 18.81
N SER A 332 -41.48 -1.89 18.06
CA SER A 332 -40.27 -1.20 17.55
C SER A 332 -40.53 -0.33 16.31
N LEU A 333 -41.63 -0.56 15.57
CA LEU A 333 -41.87 0.09 14.26
C LEU A 333 -41.76 1.59 14.31
N ASN A 334 -42.36 2.24 15.31
CA ASN A 334 -42.36 3.71 15.39
C ASN A 334 -40.94 4.30 15.50
N SER A 335 -40.09 3.67 16.31
CA SER A 335 -38.68 4.09 16.47
C SER A 335 -37.89 3.85 15.18
N VAL A 336 -38.03 2.64 14.64
CA VAL A 336 -37.31 2.20 13.43
C VAL A 336 -37.67 3.04 12.21
N ILE A 337 -39.00 3.25 11.98
CA ILE A 337 -39.48 4.10 10.86
C ILE A 337 -38.93 5.51 10.99
N LYS A 338 -39.00 6.09 12.20
CA LYS A 338 -38.48 7.44 12.43
C LYS A 338 -36.97 7.55 12.08
N LYS A 339 -36.18 6.53 12.46
CA LYS A 339 -34.74 6.49 12.11
C LYS A 339 -34.54 6.43 10.60
N PHE A 340 -35.29 5.57 9.89
CA PHE A 340 -35.22 5.49 8.43
C PHE A 340 -35.71 6.79 7.75
N ASP A 341 -36.79 7.39 8.22
CA ASP A 341 -37.26 8.65 7.68
C ASP A 341 -36.15 9.73 7.80
N THR A 342 -35.53 9.85 8.97
CA THR A 342 -34.39 10.75 9.16
C THR A 342 -33.20 10.39 8.26
N THR A 343 -32.88 9.10 8.14
CA THR A 343 -31.80 8.64 7.29
C THR A 343 -32.03 9.01 5.82
N LEU A 344 -33.26 8.84 5.34
CA LEU A 344 -33.61 9.07 3.95
C LEU A 344 -33.88 10.55 3.60
N GLU A 345 -33.83 11.48 4.56
CA GLU A 345 -33.80 12.92 4.27
C GLU A 345 -32.57 13.33 3.45
N THR A 346 -31.43 12.66 3.69
CA THR A 346 -30.15 12.97 3.04
C THR A 346 -29.51 11.79 2.31
N SER A 347 -29.89 10.54 2.65
CA SER A 347 -29.36 9.32 2.03
C SER A 347 -30.29 8.83 0.92
N THR A 348 -29.70 8.40 -0.19
CA THR A 348 -30.40 7.70 -1.29
C THR A 348 -30.08 6.21 -1.31
N ASN A 349 -29.52 5.65 -0.24
CA ASN A 349 -29.12 4.24 -0.18
C ASN A 349 -30.33 3.32 -0.44
N PRO A 350 -30.29 2.49 -1.51
CA PRO A 350 -31.42 1.65 -1.91
C PRO A 350 -31.78 0.57 -0.86
N ILE A 351 -30.81 0.15 -0.05
CA ILE A 351 -31.05 -0.81 1.04
C ILE A 351 -31.97 -0.20 2.07
N TYR A 352 -31.76 1.04 2.50
CA TYR A 352 -32.61 1.72 3.48
C TYR A 352 -33.97 2.06 2.89
N GLN A 353 -34.02 2.45 1.60
CA GLN A 353 -35.28 2.68 0.89
C GLN A 353 -36.13 1.41 0.86
N ASN A 354 -35.52 0.26 0.51
CA ASN A 354 -36.24 -1.01 0.49
C ASN A 354 -36.63 -1.48 1.88
N TYR A 355 -35.73 -1.35 2.86
CA TYR A 355 -36.06 -1.82 4.21
C TYR A 355 -37.25 -1.05 4.81
N LEU A 356 -37.23 0.28 4.67
CA LEU A 356 -38.40 1.09 5.08
C LEU A 356 -39.65 0.72 4.28
N ALA A 357 -39.52 0.51 2.96
CA ALA A 357 -40.63 0.09 2.10
C ALA A 357 -41.24 -1.23 2.58
N TYR A 358 -40.42 -2.22 2.87
CA TYR A 358 -40.83 -3.50 3.42
C TYR A 358 -41.65 -3.34 4.71
N LEU A 359 -41.13 -2.58 5.67
CA LEU A 359 -41.84 -2.36 6.95
C LEU A 359 -43.19 -1.67 6.73
N LEU A 360 -43.26 -0.65 5.87
CA LEU A 360 -44.49 0.07 5.60
C LEU A 360 -45.52 -0.79 4.90
N ILE A 361 -45.10 -1.71 4.03
CA ILE A 361 -45.97 -2.61 3.27
C ILE A 361 -46.38 -3.81 4.11
N ASP A 362 -45.45 -4.48 4.74
CA ASP A 362 -45.75 -5.73 5.44
C ASP A 362 -46.64 -5.51 6.66
N TYR A 363 -46.40 -4.44 7.40
CA TYR A 363 -47.20 -4.06 8.56
C TYR A 363 -48.41 -3.17 8.23
N ASP A 364 -48.80 -3.00 6.96
CA ASP A 364 -49.95 -2.23 6.50
C ASP A 364 -49.98 -0.76 7.03
N ILE A 365 -48.80 -0.12 7.18
CA ILE A 365 -48.67 1.22 7.75
C ILE A 365 -48.93 2.31 6.67
N ASP A 366 -48.19 2.23 5.56
CA ASP A 366 -48.35 3.10 4.40
C ASP A 366 -47.83 2.39 3.14
N ILE A 367 -48.69 1.57 2.55
CA ILE A 367 -48.34 0.74 1.40
C ILE A 367 -47.97 1.63 0.20
N ASN A 368 -48.61 2.78 0.01
CA ASN A 368 -48.32 3.66 -1.11
C ASN A 368 -46.94 4.30 -1.00
N LYS A 369 -46.56 4.79 0.21
CA LYS A 369 -45.21 5.29 0.47
C LYS A 369 -44.18 4.17 0.28
N GLY A 370 -44.48 2.98 0.74
CA GLY A 370 -43.62 1.80 0.56
C GLY A 370 -43.39 1.49 -0.91
N LEU A 371 -44.42 1.45 -1.73
CA LEU A 371 -44.28 1.21 -3.17
C LEU A 371 -43.46 2.31 -3.90
N ILE A 372 -43.59 3.58 -3.46
CA ILE A 372 -42.72 4.63 -4.01
C ILE A 372 -41.26 4.41 -3.67
N LEU A 373 -40.98 4.02 -2.41
CA LEU A 373 -39.62 3.81 -1.94
C LEU A 373 -38.93 2.57 -2.62
N VAL A 374 -39.64 1.46 -2.71
CA VAL A 374 -39.05 0.27 -3.36
C VAL A 374 -38.83 0.48 -4.86
N LYS A 375 -39.67 1.25 -5.55
CA LYS A 375 -39.46 1.62 -6.95
C LYS A 375 -38.21 2.47 -7.11
N LYS A 376 -37.94 3.41 -6.20
CA LYS A 376 -36.69 4.18 -6.18
C LYS A 376 -35.45 3.29 -5.91
N ALA A 377 -35.57 2.29 -5.05
CA ALA A 377 -34.51 1.33 -4.81
C ALA A 377 -34.21 0.51 -6.08
N LEU A 378 -35.24 0.06 -6.79
CA LEU A 378 -35.14 -0.68 -8.04
C LEU A 378 -34.59 0.17 -9.22
N GLU A 379 -34.75 1.49 -9.20
CA GLU A 379 -34.07 2.36 -10.19
C GLU A 379 -32.55 2.27 -10.07
N GLN A 380 -32.02 2.01 -8.87
CA GLN A 380 -30.58 1.90 -8.61
C GLN A 380 -30.06 0.46 -8.77
N ASP A 381 -30.86 -0.53 -8.38
CA ASP A 381 -30.51 -1.97 -8.52
C ASP A 381 -31.73 -2.76 -9.01
N PRO A 382 -31.97 -2.76 -10.35
CA PRO A 382 -33.16 -3.35 -10.95
C PRO A 382 -33.29 -4.86 -10.82
N THR A 383 -32.21 -5.55 -10.50
CA THR A 383 -32.18 -7.02 -10.43
C THR A 383 -32.15 -7.55 -9.00
N ASN A 384 -32.20 -6.68 -8.01
CA ASN A 384 -32.16 -7.09 -6.59
C ASN A 384 -33.43 -7.82 -6.20
N ILE A 385 -33.25 -9.10 -5.90
CA ILE A 385 -34.37 -10.03 -5.58
C ILE A 385 -35.19 -9.54 -4.39
N ALA A 386 -34.54 -9.05 -3.32
CA ALA A 386 -35.25 -8.53 -2.14
C ALA A 386 -36.09 -7.30 -2.47
N PHE A 387 -35.65 -6.45 -3.39
CA PHE A 387 -36.40 -5.29 -3.81
C PHE A 387 -37.58 -5.68 -4.70
N ILE A 388 -37.39 -6.67 -5.59
CA ILE A 388 -38.46 -7.20 -6.45
C ILE A 388 -39.53 -7.90 -5.59
N ASP A 389 -39.13 -8.64 -4.54
CA ASP A 389 -40.06 -9.27 -3.59
C ASP A 389 -40.88 -8.22 -2.84
N THR A 390 -40.26 -7.22 -2.26
CA THR A 390 -40.96 -6.12 -1.59
C THR A 390 -41.94 -5.42 -2.52
N LEU A 391 -41.56 -5.18 -3.81
CA LEU A 391 -42.47 -4.64 -4.80
C LEU A 391 -43.65 -5.59 -5.07
N ALA A 392 -43.37 -6.88 -5.29
CA ALA A 392 -44.42 -7.88 -5.55
C ALA A 392 -45.42 -7.97 -4.40
N TRP A 393 -44.92 -7.96 -3.17
CA TRP A 393 -45.76 -7.97 -1.96
C TRP A 393 -46.62 -6.72 -1.84
N GLY A 394 -46.04 -5.53 -2.09
CA GLY A 394 -46.76 -4.27 -2.09
C GLY A 394 -47.87 -4.21 -3.17
N GLU A 395 -47.59 -4.66 -4.38
CA GLU A 395 -48.58 -4.75 -5.46
C GLU A 395 -49.69 -5.77 -5.11
N TYR A 396 -49.39 -6.86 -4.40
CA TYR A 396 -50.39 -7.77 -3.86
C TYR A 396 -51.32 -7.09 -2.85
N LYS A 397 -50.74 -6.35 -1.87
CA LYS A 397 -51.49 -5.64 -0.84
C LYS A 397 -52.50 -4.60 -1.43
N ILE A 398 -52.15 -3.95 -2.53
CA ILE A 398 -53.06 -3.03 -3.23
C ILE A 398 -53.96 -3.72 -4.26
N LYS A 399 -53.95 -5.08 -4.32
CA LYS A 399 -54.76 -5.89 -5.25
C LYS A 399 -54.37 -5.74 -6.73
N ASN A 400 -53.18 -5.29 -7.02
CA ASN A 400 -52.58 -5.34 -8.38
C ASN A 400 -52.05 -6.73 -8.69
N CYS A 401 -52.91 -7.73 -8.72
CA CYS A 401 -52.55 -9.15 -8.80
C CYS A 401 -51.69 -9.50 -10.02
N LYS A 402 -51.88 -8.80 -11.13
CA LYS A 402 -51.14 -9.06 -12.38
C LYS A 402 -49.65 -8.74 -12.26
N GLU A 403 -49.34 -7.53 -11.80
CA GLU A 403 -47.94 -7.11 -11.64
C GLU A 403 -47.28 -7.84 -10.46
N SER A 404 -47.99 -8.03 -9.36
CA SER A 404 -47.53 -8.85 -8.25
C SER A 404 -47.12 -10.25 -8.68
N PHE A 405 -48.01 -10.95 -9.42
CA PHE A 405 -47.69 -12.29 -9.94
C PHE A 405 -46.52 -12.32 -10.91
N LYS A 406 -46.43 -11.31 -11.80
CA LYS A 406 -45.33 -11.21 -12.75
C LYS A 406 -43.97 -11.06 -12.03
N ASN A 407 -43.87 -10.12 -11.09
CA ASN A 407 -42.65 -9.88 -10.34
C ASN A 407 -42.26 -11.09 -9.47
N MET A 408 -43.21 -11.67 -8.75
CA MET A 408 -42.96 -12.83 -7.89
C MET A 408 -42.58 -14.08 -8.70
N LYS A 409 -43.19 -14.28 -9.88
CA LYS A 409 -42.82 -15.37 -10.77
C LYS A 409 -41.37 -15.26 -11.24
N GLN A 410 -40.89 -14.07 -11.53
CA GLN A 410 -39.49 -13.88 -11.89
C GLN A 410 -38.55 -14.38 -10.77
N ILE A 411 -38.83 -14.05 -9.51
CA ILE A 411 -38.03 -14.52 -8.36
C ILE A 411 -38.06 -16.04 -8.26
N VAL A 412 -39.26 -16.63 -8.32
CA VAL A 412 -39.42 -18.08 -8.18
C VAL A 412 -38.74 -18.84 -9.31
N ASP A 413 -38.78 -18.32 -10.54
CA ASP A 413 -38.10 -18.91 -11.70
C ASP A 413 -36.57 -18.84 -11.55
N GLU A 414 -36.03 -17.82 -10.85
CA GLU A 414 -34.58 -17.57 -10.67
C GLU A 414 -33.99 -18.35 -9.48
N ILE A 415 -34.60 -18.29 -8.31
CA ILE A 415 -34.03 -18.84 -7.07
C ILE A 415 -34.87 -19.95 -6.41
N GLY A 416 -36.06 -20.25 -6.92
CA GLY A 416 -36.93 -21.27 -6.35
C GLY A 416 -37.72 -20.80 -5.14
N LEU A 417 -38.12 -21.78 -4.27
CA LEU A 417 -38.97 -21.58 -3.09
C LEU A 417 -38.31 -22.09 -1.81
N GLU A 418 -37.01 -22.04 -1.70
CA GLU A 418 -36.30 -22.48 -0.52
C GLU A 418 -36.42 -21.48 0.64
N ASP A 419 -36.53 -20.19 0.34
CA ASP A 419 -36.76 -19.12 1.29
C ASP A 419 -38.21 -19.13 1.73
N GLU A 420 -38.47 -19.15 3.09
CA GLU A 420 -39.79 -19.26 3.64
C GLU A 420 -40.67 -18.01 3.41
N GLU A 421 -40.09 -16.81 3.38
CA GLU A 421 -40.80 -15.57 3.12
C GLU A 421 -41.23 -15.48 1.66
N ILE A 422 -40.32 -15.79 0.75
CA ILE A 422 -40.61 -15.84 -0.71
C ILE A 422 -41.69 -16.90 -0.99
N LYS A 423 -41.61 -18.03 -0.34
CA LYS A 423 -42.62 -19.09 -0.44
C LYS A 423 -43.98 -18.61 0.05
N PHE A 424 -44.03 -17.96 1.21
CA PHE A 424 -45.25 -17.40 1.79
C PHE A 424 -45.86 -16.33 0.87
N HIS A 425 -45.06 -15.39 0.37
CA HIS A 425 -45.52 -14.36 -0.57
C HIS A 425 -46.05 -14.99 -1.86
N TRP A 426 -45.32 -15.98 -2.41
CA TRP A 426 -45.78 -16.70 -3.60
C TRP A 426 -47.13 -17.40 -3.41
N GLU A 427 -47.32 -18.06 -2.31
CA GLU A 427 -48.60 -18.77 -2.00
C GLU A 427 -49.76 -17.78 -1.96
N LYS A 428 -49.58 -16.64 -1.32
CA LYS A 428 -50.59 -15.58 -1.25
C LYS A 428 -50.87 -14.92 -2.62
N ILE A 429 -49.85 -14.65 -3.35
CA ILE A 429 -49.95 -13.96 -4.65
C ILE A 429 -50.63 -14.88 -5.70
N LYS A 430 -50.34 -16.16 -5.68
CA LYS A 430 -51.04 -17.14 -6.55
C LYS A 430 -52.55 -17.14 -6.36
N GLU A 431 -53.00 -16.91 -5.13
CA GLU A 431 -54.43 -16.91 -4.76
C GLU A 431 -55.11 -15.55 -5.09
N CYS A 432 -54.30 -14.52 -5.39
CA CYS A 432 -54.82 -13.20 -5.76
C CYS A 432 -55.57 -13.29 -7.07
N LYS A 433 -56.84 -13.45 -7.00
CA LYS A 433 -57.69 -13.51 -8.18
C LYS A 433 -58.08 -12.15 -8.66
N LYS A 434 -58.22 -12.06 -9.95
CA LYS A 434 -58.60 -10.92 -10.80
C LYS A 434 -59.94 -10.30 -10.39
#